data_bb727d52e76c0a67457b0fa95e8a6759
#
_entry.id   bb727d52e76c0a67457b0fa95e8a6759
#
_cell.length_a   1.000
_cell.length_b   1.000
_cell.length_c   1.000
_cell.angle_alpha   90.00
_cell.angle_beta   90.00
_cell.angle_gamma   90.00
#
_symmetry.space_group_name_H-M   'P 1'
#
loop_
_entity.id
_entity.type
_entity.pdbx_description
1 polymer ?
#
loop_
_entity_poly.entity_id
_entity_poly.type
_entity_poly.pdbx_seq_one_letter_code
_entity_poly.pdbx_strand_id
1 'polypeptide(L)'
;MGIVAKTLVATAALAMLGAPILARQRADAPQTIAYGSEALQRLDLWTPQGAQKAPLVMFVHGGGWKRGSKDNAVSRALPAHLLAQGYAFAAIDYRLVPDASVEQQAADVAAALAALLARSDSLGIDRGRVVLMGHSAGAHLVALVGTDEQYLRAAGLSFADIDGVIPNDGAAYDVPVQMAQAGRFMARTYTQAFGTEVVRQRALSPTLNAAAPNAPAFLLLHVQRPDGIAQADALAEALRRAGTRVEIGSFPGEGLRGHAEINRKLGEPDYPATALVDAWLAKVFAN
;
A
#
# COMPACT_ATOMS: atom_id res chain seq x y z
N MET A 1 14.83 -73.34 47.30
CA MET A 1 15.26 -72.86 45.95
C MET A 1 14.26 -71.83 45.49
N GLY A 2 14.56 -70.58 45.68
CA GLY A 2 13.66 -69.48 45.35
C GLY A 2 14.29 -68.69 44.19
N ILE A 3 13.52 -68.51 43.13
CA ILE A 3 13.88 -67.76 41.93
C ILE A 3 13.39 -66.33 42.14
N VAL A 4 14.31 -65.39 42.22
CA VAL A 4 14.00 -63.94 42.27
C VAL A 4 13.91 -63.40 40.85
N ALA A 5 12.70 -62.99 40.46
CA ALA A 5 12.47 -62.29 39.19
C ALA A 5 12.87 -60.82 39.32
N LYS A 6 13.81 -60.37 38.48
CA LYS A 6 14.22 -58.95 38.36
C LYS A 6 13.29 -58.28 37.32
N THR A 7 12.47 -57.35 37.81
CA THR A 7 11.66 -56.47 36.93
C THR A 7 12.51 -55.33 36.42
N LEU A 8 12.70 -55.24 35.09
CA LEU A 8 13.32 -54.08 34.43
C LEU A 8 12.26 -53.01 34.26
N VAL A 9 12.44 -51.85 34.86
CA VAL A 9 11.65 -50.65 34.61
C VAL A 9 12.35 -49.88 33.48
N ALA A 10 11.73 -49.83 32.31
CA ALA A 10 12.19 -49.00 31.21
C ALA A 10 11.61 -47.60 31.34
N THR A 11 12.42 -46.61 31.67
CA THR A 11 12.09 -45.19 31.68
C THR A 11 12.14 -44.67 30.23
N ALA A 12 10.98 -44.41 29.66
CA ALA A 12 10.86 -43.71 28.37
C ALA A 12 11.11 -42.20 28.60
N ALA A 13 12.21 -41.68 28.10
CA ALA A 13 12.49 -40.25 28.07
C ALA A 13 11.68 -39.61 26.91
N LEU A 14 10.65 -38.84 27.23
CA LEU A 14 9.87 -38.05 26.29
C LEU A 14 10.69 -36.82 25.89
N ALA A 15 11.31 -36.87 24.71
CA ALA A 15 11.99 -35.71 24.12
C ALA A 15 10.93 -34.72 23.66
N MET A 16 10.71 -33.65 24.44
CA MET A 16 9.95 -32.49 23.99
C MET A 16 10.74 -31.75 22.88
N LEU A 17 10.35 -31.98 21.65
CA LEU A 17 10.77 -31.14 20.53
C LEU A 17 10.11 -29.77 20.70
N GLY A 18 10.85 -28.84 21.31
CA GLY A 18 10.47 -27.43 21.36
C GLY A 18 10.38 -26.90 19.95
N ALA A 19 9.16 -26.53 19.51
CA ALA A 19 8.98 -25.74 18.29
C ALA A 19 9.83 -24.46 18.41
N PRO A 20 10.56 -24.04 17.37
CA PRO A 20 11.29 -22.78 17.41
C PRO A 20 10.28 -21.65 17.61
N ILE A 21 10.36 -20.95 18.71
CA ILE A 21 9.71 -19.67 18.90
C ILE A 21 10.36 -18.76 17.86
N LEU A 22 9.64 -18.51 16.77
CA LEU A 22 10.00 -17.46 15.81
C LEU A 22 10.07 -16.16 16.58
N ALA A 23 11.27 -15.75 16.96
CA ALA A 23 11.52 -14.45 17.54
C ALA A 23 11.01 -13.42 16.52
N ARG A 24 10.00 -12.66 16.91
CA ARG A 24 9.43 -11.56 16.14
C ARG A 24 10.57 -10.56 15.93
N GLN A 25 11.27 -10.65 14.78
CA GLN A 25 12.31 -9.70 14.42
C GLN A 25 11.65 -8.31 14.40
N ARG A 26 12.09 -7.45 15.29
CA ARG A 26 11.78 -6.02 15.16
C ARG A 26 12.46 -5.58 13.86
N ALA A 27 11.70 -4.96 12.95
CA ALA A 27 12.30 -4.28 11.82
C ALA A 27 13.35 -3.29 12.35
N ASP A 28 14.52 -3.29 11.74
CA ASP A 28 15.56 -2.31 12.05
C ASP A 28 14.99 -0.91 11.86
N ALA A 29 15.60 0.09 12.52
CA ALA A 29 15.16 1.48 12.37
C ALA A 29 15.25 1.88 10.89
N PRO A 30 14.25 2.59 10.35
CA PRO A 30 14.27 2.99 8.95
C PRO A 30 15.34 4.04 8.67
N GLN A 31 15.77 4.09 7.42
CA GLN A 31 16.53 5.22 6.90
C GLN A 31 15.54 6.32 6.47
N THR A 32 15.59 7.47 7.14
CA THR A 32 14.80 8.64 6.72
C THR A 32 15.50 9.38 5.57
N ILE A 33 14.76 9.62 4.49
CA ILE A 33 15.25 10.24 3.26
C ILE A 33 14.38 11.47 2.94
N ALA A 34 14.99 12.62 2.70
CA ALA A 34 14.31 13.76 2.10
C ALA A 34 14.25 13.57 0.57
N TYR A 35 13.08 13.78 -0.01
CA TYR A 35 12.88 13.73 -1.47
C TYR A 35 12.50 15.09 -2.07
N GLY A 36 12.41 16.12 -1.23
CA GLY A 36 12.16 17.50 -1.60
C GLY A 36 12.59 18.46 -0.49
N SER A 37 12.33 19.76 -0.68
CA SER A 37 12.74 20.81 0.24
C SER A 37 11.77 21.02 1.41
N GLU A 38 10.51 20.59 1.27
CA GLU A 38 9.48 20.80 2.27
C GLU A 38 9.58 19.80 3.44
N ALA A 39 9.11 20.21 4.61
CA ALA A 39 9.17 19.39 5.82
C ALA A 39 8.45 18.03 5.67
N LEU A 40 7.34 17.98 4.90
CA LEU A 40 6.57 16.78 4.61
C LEU A 40 7.04 16.03 3.36
N GLN A 41 8.12 16.45 2.70
CA GLN A 41 8.72 15.73 1.58
C GLN A 41 9.83 14.79 2.09
N ARG A 42 9.42 13.83 2.93
CA ARG A 42 10.30 12.82 3.54
C ARG A 42 9.67 11.45 3.47
N LEU A 43 10.51 10.45 3.46
CA LEU A 43 10.11 9.06 3.53
C LEU A 43 11.00 8.27 4.51
N ASP A 44 10.49 7.17 5.01
CA ASP A 44 11.24 6.16 5.74
C ASP A 44 11.35 4.91 4.90
N LEU A 45 12.57 4.39 4.77
CA LEU A 45 12.88 3.19 4.02
C LEU A 45 13.41 2.10 4.96
N TRP A 46 12.80 0.93 4.89
CA TRP A 46 13.30 -0.32 5.48
C TRP A 46 13.77 -1.24 4.36
N THR A 47 14.97 -1.75 4.46
CA THR A 47 15.55 -2.68 3.48
C THR A 47 15.93 -3.97 4.18
N PRO A 48 15.67 -5.16 3.61
CA PRO A 48 16.12 -6.42 4.19
C PRO A 48 17.62 -6.44 4.36
N GLN A 49 18.09 -7.00 5.47
CA GLN A 49 19.52 -7.03 5.78
C GLN A 49 20.31 -7.75 4.67
N GLY A 50 21.35 -7.09 4.15
CA GLY A 50 22.19 -7.65 3.09
C GLY A 50 21.57 -7.65 1.70
N ALA A 51 20.36 -7.09 1.53
CA ALA A 51 19.74 -7.00 0.22
C ALA A 51 20.53 -6.06 -0.72
N GLN A 52 20.69 -6.50 -1.97
CA GLN A 52 21.30 -5.69 -3.02
C GLN A 52 20.30 -5.28 -4.11
N LYS A 53 19.18 -6.03 -4.24
CA LYS A 53 18.11 -5.81 -5.22
C LYS A 53 16.77 -6.30 -4.65
N ALA A 54 16.31 -5.72 -3.54
CA ALA A 54 15.00 -6.04 -2.98
C ALA A 54 13.88 -5.35 -3.79
N PRO A 55 12.81 -6.06 -4.19
CA PRO A 55 11.64 -5.42 -4.74
C PRO A 55 11.06 -4.41 -3.76
N LEU A 56 10.55 -3.29 -4.26
CA LEU A 56 10.10 -2.17 -3.45
C LEU A 56 8.56 -2.11 -3.37
N VAL A 57 8.03 -2.03 -2.17
CA VAL A 57 6.65 -1.61 -1.91
C VAL A 57 6.68 -0.22 -1.28
N MET A 58 6.18 0.80 -1.99
CA MET A 58 6.09 2.16 -1.48
C MET A 58 4.67 2.47 -1.02
N PHE A 59 4.51 2.82 0.26
CA PHE A 59 3.22 3.06 0.90
C PHE A 59 2.92 4.54 1.08
N VAL A 60 1.70 4.94 0.69
CA VAL A 60 1.14 6.29 0.80
C VAL A 60 0.00 6.28 1.82
N HIS A 61 0.15 7.08 2.89
CA HIS A 61 -0.79 7.09 4.00
C HIS A 61 -2.14 7.73 3.65
N GLY A 62 -3.17 7.39 4.43
CA GLY A 62 -4.47 8.02 4.40
C GLY A 62 -4.55 9.27 5.27
N GLY A 63 -5.76 9.82 5.40
CA GLY A 63 -6.03 10.99 6.26
C GLY A 63 -6.84 12.09 5.58
N GLY A 64 -7.59 11.76 4.53
CA GLY A 64 -8.46 12.69 3.83
C GLY A 64 -7.70 13.85 3.19
N TRP A 65 -6.51 13.59 2.67
CA TRP A 65 -5.59 14.54 2.01
C TRP A 65 -5.10 15.69 2.89
N LYS A 66 -5.52 15.78 4.16
CA LYS A 66 -5.26 16.92 5.07
C LYS A 66 -4.61 16.56 6.40
N ARG A 67 -4.35 15.29 6.65
CA ARG A 67 -3.71 14.78 7.88
C ARG A 67 -3.09 13.41 7.63
N GLY A 68 -2.42 12.89 8.66
CA GLY A 68 -1.72 11.62 8.60
C GLY A 68 -0.22 11.82 8.41
N SER A 69 0.53 10.77 8.60
CA SER A 69 1.97 10.73 8.36
C SER A 69 2.44 9.29 8.17
N LYS A 70 3.64 9.13 7.61
CA LYS A 70 4.36 7.87 7.51
C LYS A 70 4.52 7.15 8.86
N ASP A 71 4.50 7.90 9.98
CA ASP A 71 4.75 7.37 11.33
C ASP A 71 3.50 6.78 11.99
N ASN A 72 2.30 7.27 11.66
CA ASN A 72 1.09 6.95 12.42
C ASN A 72 -0.07 6.38 11.60
N ALA A 73 0.04 6.40 10.28
CA ALA A 73 -1.02 5.94 9.38
C ALA A 73 -0.64 4.70 8.57
N VAL A 74 0.41 4.00 8.98
CA VAL A 74 0.87 2.72 8.42
C VAL A 74 0.62 1.60 9.44
N SER A 75 0.27 0.40 8.98
CA SER A 75 0.21 -0.78 9.83
C SER A 75 1.56 -1.02 10.53
N ARG A 76 1.52 -1.32 11.82
CA ARG A 76 2.75 -1.66 12.58
C ARG A 76 3.35 -3.00 12.16
N ALA A 77 2.54 -3.89 11.59
CA ALA A 77 2.99 -5.22 11.17
C ALA A 77 3.58 -5.19 9.76
N LEU A 78 3.10 -4.30 8.88
CA LEU A 78 3.41 -4.32 7.45
C LEU A 78 4.90 -4.21 7.13
N PRO A 79 5.70 -3.30 7.74
CA PRO A 79 7.13 -3.22 7.44
C PRO A 79 7.86 -4.53 7.75
N ALA A 80 7.69 -5.06 8.96
CA ALA A 80 8.36 -6.31 9.37
C ALA A 80 7.91 -7.51 8.54
N HIS A 81 6.63 -7.55 8.16
CA HIS A 81 6.06 -8.60 7.33
C HIS A 81 6.68 -8.62 5.91
N LEU A 82 6.73 -7.46 5.25
CA LEU A 82 7.31 -7.34 3.91
C LEU A 82 8.83 -7.60 3.89
N LEU A 83 9.55 -7.10 4.91
CA LEU A 83 10.98 -7.38 5.07
C LEU A 83 11.25 -8.89 5.22
N ALA A 84 10.43 -9.60 5.98
CA ALA A 84 10.56 -11.06 6.16
C ALA A 84 10.37 -11.84 4.84
N GLN A 85 9.67 -11.26 3.87
CA GLN A 85 9.50 -11.82 2.52
C GLN A 85 10.58 -11.35 1.53
N GLY A 86 11.56 -10.56 1.99
CA GLY A 86 12.64 -10.06 1.16
C GLY A 86 12.33 -8.79 0.38
N TYR A 87 11.22 -8.12 0.68
CA TYR A 87 10.83 -6.86 0.04
C TYR A 87 11.34 -5.65 0.85
N ALA A 88 11.81 -4.63 0.16
CA ALA A 88 12.01 -3.32 0.75
C ALA A 88 10.66 -2.62 0.91
N PHE A 89 10.51 -1.87 2.00
CA PHE A 89 9.29 -1.12 2.29
C PHE A 89 9.63 0.35 2.51
N ALA A 90 8.92 1.25 1.82
CA ALA A 90 9.02 2.68 2.05
C ALA A 90 7.67 3.25 2.46
N ALA A 91 7.62 4.10 3.48
CA ALA A 91 6.45 4.88 3.84
C ALA A 91 6.76 6.36 3.63
N ILE A 92 5.89 7.07 2.91
CA ILE A 92 6.12 8.47 2.59
C ILE A 92 5.18 9.39 3.37
N ASP A 93 5.67 10.57 3.75
CA ASP A 93 4.84 11.75 3.96
C ASP A 93 4.63 12.44 2.62
N TYR A 94 3.63 13.28 2.52
CA TYR A 94 3.37 14.16 1.39
C TYR A 94 2.71 15.44 1.89
N ARG A 95 2.84 16.54 1.16
CA ARG A 95 2.24 17.83 1.56
C ARG A 95 0.73 17.73 1.61
N LEU A 96 0.09 18.42 2.52
CA LEU A 96 -1.32 18.27 2.85
C LEU A 96 -2.13 19.50 2.45
N VAL A 97 -3.43 19.34 2.15
CA VAL A 97 -4.33 20.50 2.01
C VAL A 97 -4.49 21.18 3.38
N PRO A 98 -4.61 22.53 3.43
CA PRO A 98 -4.73 23.46 2.29
C PRO A 98 -3.40 23.92 1.70
N ASP A 99 -2.24 23.59 2.32
CA ASP A 99 -0.93 24.12 1.94
C ASP A 99 -0.44 23.56 0.60
N ALA A 100 -0.95 22.38 0.22
CA ALA A 100 -0.71 21.78 -1.09
C ALA A 100 -1.99 21.19 -1.67
N SER A 101 -2.16 21.28 -2.98
CA SER A 101 -3.29 20.68 -3.70
C SER A 101 -3.13 19.17 -3.86
N VAL A 102 -4.22 18.46 -4.23
CA VAL A 102 -4.18 17.00 -4.48
C VAL A 102 -3.25 16.68 -5.67
N GLU A 103 -3.17 17.54 -6.66
CA GLU A 103 -2.22 17.43 -7.77
C GLU A 103 -0.77 17.47 -7.29
N GLN A 104 -0.47 18.38 -6.35
CA GLN A 104 0.86 18.47 -5.73
C GLN A 104 1.15 17.25 -4.84
N GLN A 105 0.13 16.68 -4.18
CA GLN A 105 0.28 15.43 -3.42
C GLN A 105 0.59 14.23 -4.33
N ALA A 106 -0.07 14.13 -5.48
CA ALA A 106 0.24 13.12 -6.48
C ALA A 106 1.67 13.31 -7.06
N ALA A 107 2.08 14.56 -7.29
CA ALA A 107 3.45 14.88 -7.67
C ALA A 107 4.47 14.52 -6.57
N ASP A 108 4.13 14.68 -5.29
CA ASP A 108 4.98 14.25 -4.17
C ASP A 108 5.15 12.72 -4.15
N VAL A 109 4.09 11.95 -4.45
CA VAL A 109 4.20 10.49 -4.59
C VAL A 109 5.19 10.10 -5.68
N ALA A 110 5.10 10.73 -6.86
CA ALA A 110 6.00 10.46 -7.97
C ALA A 110 7.44 10.92 -7.65
N ALA A 111 7.63 12.07 -7.00
CA ALA A 111 8.92 12.57 -6.59
C ALA A 111 9.60 11.68 -5.54
N ALA A 112 8.85 11.15 -4.58
CA ALA A 112 9.35 10.20 -3.60
C ALA A 112 9.85 8.91 -4.27
N LEU A 113 9.08 8.39 -5.23
CA LEU A 113 9.50 7.23 -6.02
C LEU A 113 10.78 7.54 -6.82
N ALA A 114 10.83 8.66 -7.53
CA ALA A 114 12.00 9.07 -8.29
C ALA A 114 13.26 9.17 -7.42
N ALA A 115 13.15 9.74 -6.21
CA ALA A 115 14.26 9.85 -5.27
C ALA A 115 14.79 8.48 -4.78
N LEU A 116 13.90 7.48 -4.62
CA LEU A 116 14.29 6.11 -4.29
C LEU A 116 14.98 5.43 -5.47
N LEU A 117 14.39 5.53 -6.68
CA LEU A 117 14.91 4.86 -7.87
C LEU A 117 16.24 5.45 -8.36
N ALA A 118 16.44 6.77 -8.21
CA ALA A 118 17.73 7.41 -8.52
C ALA A 118 18.89 6.90 -7.64
N ARG A 119 18.58 6.28 -6.50
CA ARG A 119 19.56 5.79 -5.52
C ARG A 119 19.43 4.28 -5.27
N SER A 120 18.73 3.56 -6.14
CA SER A 120 18.37 2.15 -5.98
C SER A 120 19.54 1.26 -5.59
N ASP A 121 20.69 1.37 -6.28
CA ASP A 121 21.86 0.55 -5.99
C ASP A 121 22.40 0.79 -4.57
N SER A 122 22.53 2.06 -4.16
CA SER A 122 23.03 2.40 -2.82
C SER A 122 22.04 2.07 -1.70
N LEU A 123 20.74 1.98 -2.03
CA LEU A 123 19.67 1.64 -1.09
C LEU A 123 19.35 0.13 -1.08
N GLY A 124 19.98 -0.68 -1.93
CA GLY A 124 19.75 -2.12 -2.00
C GLY A 124 18.38 -2.51 -2.56
N ILE A 125 17.73 -1.62 -3.31
CA ILE A 125 16.41 -1.85 -3.92
C ILE A 125 16.51 -2.17 -5.41
N ASP A 126 15.56 -2.93 -5.91
CA ASP A 126 15.45 -3.23 -7.34
C ASP A 126 14.62 -2.16 -8.04
N ARG A 127 15.27 -1.41 -8.92
CA ARG A 127 14.63 -0.37 -9.73
C ARG A 127 13.54 -0.94 -10.65
N GLY A 128 13.66 -2.18 -11.09
CA GLY A 128 12.75 -2.82 -12.03
C GLY A 128 11.59 -3.57 -11.35
N ARG A 129 11.48 -3.55 -10.01
CA ARG A 129 10.42 -4.25 -9.27
C ARG A 129 9.80 -3.34 -8.21
N VAL A 130 8.75 -2.61 -8.60
CA VAL A 130 8.12 -1.55 -7.80
C VAL A 130 6.60 -1.69 -7.75
N VAL A 131 6.04 -1.66 -6.55
CA VAL A 131 4.60 -1.58 -6.32
C VAL A 131 4.28 -0.35 -5.47
N LEU A 132 3.31 0.44 -5.92
CA LEU A 132 2.72 1.52 -5.12
C LEU A 132 1.54 0.98 -4.32
N MET A 133 1.54 1.19 -3.03
CA MET A 133 0.42 0.85 -2.14
C MET A 133 -0.06 2.10 -1.42
N GLY A 134 -1.36 2.23 -1.19
CA GLY A 134 -1.87 3.36 -0.41
C GLY A 134 -3.20 3.04 0.26
N HIS A 135 -3.48 3.70 1.37
CA HIS A 135 -4.74 3.52 2.10
C HIS A 135 -5.61 4.79 2.05
N SER A 136 -6.92 4.64 1.88
CA SER A 136 -7.88 5.78 1.96
C SER A 136 -7.53 6.89 0.96
N ALA A 137 -7.22 8.12 1.41
CA ALA A 137 -6.71 9.20 0.55
C ALA A 137 -5.42 8.81 -0.18
N GLY A 138 -4.53 8.02 0.45
CA GLY A 138 -3.34 7.47 -0.19
C GLY A 138 -3.68 6.45 -1.28
N ALA A 139 -4.75 5.68 -1.10
CA ALA A 139 -5.24 4.77 -2.15
C ALA A 139 -5.71 5.53 -3.39
N HIS A 140 -6.38 6.67 -3.20
CA HIS A 140 -6.72 7.59 -4.29
C HIS A 140 -5.45 8.10 -4.99
N LEU A 141 -4.45 8.57 -4.22
CA LEU A 141 -3.22 9.12 -4.79
C LEU A 141 -2.43 8.10 -5.61
N VAL A 142 -2.27 6.86 -5.10
CA VAL A 142 -1.56 5.82 -5.87
C VAL A 142 -2.37 5.37 -7.10
N ALA A 143 -3.70 5.33 -7.00
CA ALA A 143 -4.55 5.05 -8.15
C ALA A 143 -4.47 6.16 -9.20
N LEU A 144 -4.44 7.44 -8.79
CA LEU A 144 -4.28 8.58 -9.68
C LEU A 144 -2.94 8.53 -10.41
N VAL A 145 -1.84 8.32 -9.69
CA VAL A 145 -0.50 8.17 -10.29
C VAL A 145 -0.43 6.96 -11.23
N GLY A 146 -1.14 5.87 -10.90
CA GLY A 146 -1.19 4.66 -11.74
C GLY A 146 -2.10 4.75 -12.97
N THR A 147 -2.94 5.79 -13.07
CA THR A 147 -3.86 6.00 -14.22
C THR A 147 -3.60 7.31 -14.98
N ASP A 148 -2.76 8.18 -14.46
CA ASP A 148 -2.37 9.43 -15.12
C ASP A 148 -0.85 9.59 -15.05
N GLU A 149 -0.19 9.24 -16.15
CA GLU A 149 1.28 9.24 -16.25
C GLU A 149 1.92 10.63 -16.16
N GLN A 150 1.14 11.72 -16.22
CA GLN A 150 1.71 13.08 -16.16
C GLN A 150 2.54 13.31 -14.90
N TYR A 151 2.13 12.73 -13.76
CA TYR A 151 2.85 12.86 -12.48
C TYR A 151 4.20 12.13 -12.51
N LEU A 152 4.22 10.93 -13.05
CA LEU A 152 5.44 10.14 -13.22
C LEU A 152 6.39 10.84 -14.20
N ARG A 153 5.88 11.29 -15.35
CA ARG A 153 6.68 12.00 -16.37
C ARG A 153 7.30 13.28 -15.83
N ALA A 154 6.56 14.04 -15.02
CA ALA A 154 7.08 15.24 -14.36
C ALA A 154 8.24 14.93 -13.40
N ALA A 155 8.31 13.71 -12.84
CA ALA A 155 9.38 13.22 -11.99
C ALA A 155 10.49 12.44 -12.77
N GLY A 156 10.41 12.39 -14.10
CA GLY A 156 11.37 11.67 -14.95
C GLY A 156 11.16 10.15 -14.99
N LEU A 157 9.95 9.69 -14.66
CA LEU A 157 9.52 8.30 -14.64
C LEU A 157 8.40 8.04 -15.66
N SER A 158 7.99 6.78 -15.77
CA SER A 158 6.89 6.32 -16.60
C SER A 158 6.16 5.15 -15.96
N PHE A 159 5.08 4.66 -16.57
CA PHE A 159 4.45 3.42 -16.12
C PHE A 159 5.37 2.19 -16.21
N ALA A 160 6.44 2.23 -17.01
CA ALA A 160 7.43 1.15 -17.05
C ALA A 160 8.30 1.05 -15.78
N ASP A 161 8.30 2.08 -14.94
CA ASP A 161 9.00 2.08 -13.64
C ASP A 161 8.13 1.53 -12.49
N ILE A 162 6.91 1.04 -12.79
CA ILE A 162 5.95 0.50 -11.81
C ILE A 162 5.40 -0.83 -12.31
N ASP A 163 5.45 -1.90 -11.51
CA ASP A 163 4.84 -3.19 -11.84
C ASP A 163 3.37 -3.28 -11.44
N GLY A 164 2.96 -2.49 -10.44
CA GLY A 164 1.57 -2.48 -10.03
C GLY A 164 1.21 -1.50 -8.93
N VAL A 165 -0.09 -1.43 -8.67
CA VAL A 165 -0.70 -0.50 -7.71
C VAL A 165 -1.69 -1.25 -6.82
N ILE A 166 -1.62 -1.02 -5.50
CA ILE A 166 -2.53 -1.59 -4.49
C ILE A 166 -3.30 -0.46 -3.78
N PRO A 167 -4.44 -0.03 -4.31
CA PRO A 167 -5.34 0.88 -3.60
C PRO A 167 -6.09 0.11 -2.49
N ASN A 168 -5.75 0.40 -1.23
CA ASN A 168 -6.34 -0.25 -0.06
C ASN A 168 -7.48 0.60 0.50
N ASP A 169 -8.70 0.14 0.33
CA ASP A 169 -9.96 0.72 0.80
C ASP A 169 -10.07 2.24 0.59
N GLY A 170 -9.84 2.65 -0.65
CA GLY A 170 -9.91 4.05 -1.05
C GLY A 170 -11.32 4.58 -1.24
N ALA A 171 -11.38 5.82 -1.66
CA ALA A 171 -12.58 6.55 -2.07
C ALA A 171 -12.20 7.59 -3.14
N ALA A 172 -13.21 8.20 -3.77
CA ALA A 172 -13.02 9.26 -4.76
C ALA A 172 -12.21 8.81 -6.00
N TYR A 173 -12.35 7.55 -6.39
CA TYR A 173 -11.81 7.11 -7.68
C TYR A 173 -12.59 7.71 -8.86
N ASP A 174 -13.88 7.98 -8.66
CA ASP A 174 -14.68 8.92 -9.45
C ASP A 174 -15.08 10.08 -8.53
N VAL A 175 -14.35 11.19 -8.59
CA VAL A 175 -14.49 12.32 -7.67
C VAL A 175 -15.88 12.97 -7.79
N PRO A 176 -16.42 13.32 -8.97
CA PRO A 176 -17.77 13.85 -9.09
C PRO A 176 -18.83 12.97 -8.45
N VAL A 177 -18.79 11.66 -8.70
CA VAL A 177 -19.75 10.69 -8.11
C VAL A 177 -19.60 10.63 -6.59
N GLN A 178 -18.38 10.54 -6.09
CA GLN A 178 -18.12 10.51 -4.65
C GLN A 178 -18.61 11.79 -3.95
N MET A 179 -18.39 12.96 -4.55
CA MET A 179 -18.82 14.23 -3.98
C MET A 179 -20.35 14.38 -3.98
N ALA A 180 -21.03 13.91 -5.03
CA ALA A 180 -22.50 13.93 -5.11
C ALA A 180 -23.15 13.03 -4.05
N GLN A 181 -22.50 11.93 -3.67
CA GLN A 181 -22.97 10.95 -2.69
C GLN A 181 -22.47 11.22 -1.27
N ALA A 182 -21.58 12.20 -1.08
CA ALA A 182 -20.96 12.49 0.20
C ALA A 182 -21.96 12.94 1.25
N GLY A 183 -22.02 12.22 2.37
CA GLY A 183 -22.72 12.67 3.56
C GLY A 183 -22.09 13.94 4.16
N ARG A 184 -22.83 14.67 4.98
CA ARG A 184 -22.42 15.98 5.56
C ARG A 184 -21.03 15.97 6.18
N PHE A 185 -20.62 14.87 6.78
CA PHE A 185 -19.32 14.74 7.44
C PHE A 185 -18.16 14.75 6.44
N MET A 186 -18.28 14.05 5.33
CA MET A 186 -17.21 13.93 4.32
C MET A 186 -17.28 15.03 3.26
N ALA A 187 -18.41 15.64 3.01
CA ALA A 187 -18.59 16.67 1.98
C ALA A 187 -17.56 17.81 2.11
N ARG A 188 -17.37 18.31 3.34
CA ARG A 188 -16.36 19.36 3.60
C ARG A 188 -14.93 18.91 3.30
N THR A 189 -14.61 17.66 3.61
CA THR A 189 -13.27 17.07 3.34
C THR A 189 -13.04 16.96 1.84
N TYR A 190 -14.02 16.46 1.09
CA TYR A 190 -13.92 16.36 -0.37
C TYR A 190 -13.88 17.73 -1.04
N THR A 191 -14.70 18.70 -0.60
CA THR A 191 -14.66 20.06 -1.15
C THR A 191 -13.28 20.71 -0.89
N GLN A 192 -12.70 20.51 0.29
CA GLN A 192 -11.35 21.01 0.59
C GLN A 192 -10.27 20.40 -0.29
N ALA A 193 -10.37 19.09 -0.61
CA ALA A 193 -9.41 18.37 -1.44
C ALA A 193 -9.59 18.67 -2.94
N PHE A 194 -10.84 18.59 -3.43
CA PHE A 194 -11.14 18.56 -4.86
C PHE A 194 -11.76 19.86 -5.40
N GLY A 195 -12.12 20.80 -4.51
CA GLY A 195 -12.79 22.03 -4.91
C GLY A 195 -14.22 21.81 -5.39
N THR A 196 -14.76 22.80 -6.11
CA THR A 196 -16.12 22.79 -6.67
C THR A 196 -16.16 22.66 -8.19
N GLU A 197 -15.00 22.83 -8.85
CA GLU A 197 -14.91 22.83 -10.31
C GLU A 197 -14.91 21.40 -10.87
N VAL A 198 -15.97 21.07 -11.60
CA VAL A 198 -16.18 19.70 -12.14
C VAL A 198 -15.04 19.26 -13.07
N VAL A 199 -14.48 20.17 -13.85
CA VAL A 199 -13.34 19.86 -14.74
C VAL A 199 -12.13 19.37 -13.93
N ARG A 200 -11.81 20.06 -12.83
CA ARG A 200 -10.73 19.67 -11.91
C ARG A 200 -11.03 18.33 -11.22
N GLN A 201 -12.27 18.14 -10.76
CA GLN A 201 -12.70 16.89 -10.13
C GLN A 201 -12.55 15.71 -11.08
N ARG A 202 -12.92 15.88 -12.35
CA ARG A 202 -12.74 14.85 -13.38
C ARG A 202 -11.26 14.54 -13.64
N ALA A 203 -10.42 15.57 -13.73
CA ALA A 203 -8.96 15.39 -13.91
C ALA A 203 -8.32 14.64 -12.74
N LEU A 204 -8.87 14.76 -11.52
CA LEU A 204 -8.40 14.06 -10.32
C LEU A 204 -9.09 12.71 -10.09
N SER A 205 -9.79 12.16 -11.08
CA SER A 205 -10.55 10.92 -10.97
C SER A 205 -9.81 9.76 -11.62
N PRO A 206 -9.20 8.84 -10.87
CA PRO A 206 -8.56 7.63 -11.42
C PRO A 206 -9.45 6.86 -12.40
N THR A 207 -10.74 6.70 -12.08
CA THR A 207 -11.71 6.00 -12.94
C THR A 207 -11.89 6.67 -14.30
N LEU A 208 -11.85 7.99 -14.35
CA LEU A 208 -12.04 8.76 -15.59
C LEU A 208 -10.74 8.89 -16.38
N ASN A 209 -9.60 8.70 -15.74
CA ASN A 209 -8.27 8.70 -16.36
C ASN A 209 -7.81 7.30 -16.81
N ALA A 210 -8.54 6.24 -16.45
CA ALA A 210 -8.15 4.85 -16.69
C ALA A 210 -8.20 4.39 -18.15
N ALA A 211 -8.13 5.33 -19.12
CA ALA A 211 -7.87 5.00 -20.54
C ALA A 211 -6.39 4.60 -20.69
N ALA A 212 -6.13 3.52 -21.48
CA ALA A 212 -4.74 3.06 -21.68
C ALA A 212 -3.83 4.17 -22.26
N PRO A 213 -2.54 4.23 -21.85
CA PRO A 213 -1.87 3.29 -20.97
C PRO A 213 -2.11 3.58 -19.48
N ASN A 214 -2.03 2.51 -18.65
CA ASN A 214 -2.05 2.59 -17.19
C ASN A 214 -0.86 1.81 -16.61
N ALA A 215 -0.61 1.90 -15.31
CA ALA A 215 0.28 0.96 -14.62
C ALA A 215 -0.15 -0.50 -14.92
N PRO A 216 0.79 -1.46 -15.04
CA PRO A 216 0.51 -2.79 -15.62
C PRO A 216 -0.51 -3.65 -14.88
N ALA A 217 -0.64 -3.49 -13.55
CA ALA A 217 -1.54 -4.30 -12.73
C ALA A 217 -2.09 -3.52 -11.53
N PHE A 218 -3.34 -3.84 -11.16
CA PHE A 218 -3.99 -3.28 -9.97
C PHE A 218 -4.54 -4.40 -9.09
N LEU A 219 -4.39 -4.24 -7.77
CA LEU A 219 -5.09 -5.01 -6.74
C LEU A 219 -5.91 -4.05 -5.89
N LEU A 220 -7.21 -3.99 -6.13
CA LEU A 220 -8.13 -3.14 -5.38
C LEU A 220 -8.62 -3.88 -4.14
N LEU A 221 -8.36 -3.35 -2.96
CA LEU A 221 -8.84 -3.91 -1.70
C LEU A 221 -9.97 -3.04 -1.15
N HIS A 222 -11.03 -3.65 -0.64
CA HIS A 222 -12.10 -2.94 0.06
C HIS A 222 -12.72 -3.77 1.18
N VAL A 223 -13.32 -3.07 2.15
CA VAL A 223 -14.20 -3.65 3.16
C VAL A 223 -15.67 -3.40 2.79
N GLN A 224 -16.60 -3.84 3.65
CA GLN A 224 -18.05 -3.71 3.42
C GLN A 224 -18.53 -2.27 3.67
N ARG A 225 -18.15 -1.37 2.76
CA ARG A 225 -18.60 0.03 2.67
C ARG A 225 -19.25 0.24 1.30
N PRO A 226 -20.55 0.59 1.21
CA PRO A 226 -21.25 0.72 -0.08
C PRO A 226 -20.56 1.69 -1.06
N ASP A 227 -20.10 2.84 -0.56
CA ASP A 227 -19.36 3.82 -1.36
C ASP A 227 -17.99 3.28 -1.82
N GLY A 228 -17.24 2.62 -0.93
CA GLY A 228 -15.95 2.01 -1.25
C GLY A 228 -16.05 0.89 -2.28
N ILE A 229 -17.06 0.02 -2.15
CA ILE A 229 -17.36 -1.05 -3.11
C ILE A 229 -17.68 -0.44 -4.49
N ALA A 230 -18.63 0.50 -4.55
CA ALA A 230 -19.04 1.11 -5.82
C ALA A 230 -17.89 1.83 -6.53
N GLN A 231 -17.02 2.51 -5.78
CA GLN A 231 -15.84 3.20 -6.31
C GLN A 231 -14.78 2.20 -6.80
N ALA A 232 -14.54 1.11 -6.07
CA ALA A 232 -13.59 0.07 -6.45
C ALA A 232 -14.05 -0.68 -7.71
N ASP A 233 -15.34 -1.04 -7.78
CA ASP A 233 -15.93 -1.72 -8.93
C ASP A 233 -15.87 -0.85 -10.19
N ALA A 234 -16.20 0.44 -10.08
CA ALA A 234 -16.15 1.38 -11.20
C ALA A 234 -14.73 1.55 -11.75
N LEU A 235 -13.73 1.69 -10.85
CA LEU A 235 -12.33 1.77 -11.26
C LEU A 235 -11.86 0.46 -11.91
N ALA A 236 -12.20 -0.69 -11.31
CA ALA A 236 -11.83 -1.99 -11.85
C ALA A 236 -12.41 -2.21 -13.26
N GLU A 237 -13.67 -1.83 -13.47
CA GLU A 237 -14.31 -1.93 -14.77
C GLU A 237 -13.63 -1.04 -15.81
N ALA A 238 -13.30 0.22 -15.45
CA ALA A 238 -12.61 1.14 -16.34
C ALA A 238 -11.22 0.61 -16.73
N LEU A 239 -10.44 0.13 -15.78
CA LEU A 239 -9.12 -0.46 -16.00
C LEU A 239 -9.19 -1.71 -16.88
N ARG A 240 -10.16 -2.62 -16.63
CA ARG A 240 -10.36 -3.83 -17.46
C ARG A 240 -10.74 -3.49 -18.91
N ARG A 241 -11.60 -2.49 -19.10
CA ARG A 241 -11.92 -1.99 -20.47
C ARG A 241 -10.70 -1.46 -21.21
N ALA A 242 -9.74 -0.88 -20.46
CA ALA A 242 -8.46 -0.42 -21.01
C ALA A 242 -7.42 -1.55 -21.19
N GLY A 243 -7.76 -2.81 -20.89
CA GLY A 243 -6.85 -3.96 -21.02
C GLY A 243 -5.87 -4.12 -19.85
N THR A 244 -6.02 -3.36 -18.77
CA THR A 244 -5.18 -3.44 -17.58
C THR A 244 -5.55 -4.66 -16.72
N ARG A 245 -4.56 -5.35 -16.16
CA ARG A 245 -4.78 -6.48 -15.23
C ARG A 245 -5.35 -5.97 -13.90
N VAL A 246 -6.49 -6.50 -13.47
CA VAL A 246 -7.16 -6.07 -12.23
C VAL A 246 -7.66 -7.24 -11.43
N GLU A 247 -7.26 -7.30 -10.17
CA GLU A 247 -7.81 -8.17 -9.13
C GLU A 247 -8.51 -7.33 -8.05
N ILE A 248 -9.57 -7.87 -7.43
CA ILE A 248 -10.31 -7.23 -6.34
C ILE A 248 -10.32 -8.16 -5.15
N GLY A 249 -9.99 -7.62 -3.97
CA GLY A 249 -10.14 -8.29 -2.69
C GLY A 249 -11.21 -7.61 -1.84
N SER A 250 -12.25 -8.38 -1.47
CA SER A 250 -13.31 -7.94 -0.57
C SER A 250 -13.16 -8.59 0.80
N PHE A 251 -13.11 -7.77 1.85
CA PHE A 251 -12.80 -8.25 3.20
C PHE A 251 -13.90 -7.90 4.20
N PRO A 252 -14.01 -8.66 5.32
CA PRO A 252 -14.88 -8.32 6.42
C PRO A 252 -14.54 -6.96 7.03
N GLY A 253 -15.53 -6.33 7.64
CA GLY A 253 -15.42 -5.02 8.29
C GLY A 253 -16.37 -4.02 7.65
N GLU A 254 -17.05 -3.23 8.46
CA GLU A 254 -18.09 -2.29 8.01
C GLU A 254 -17.71 -0.86 8.33
N GLY A 255 -18.14 0.07 7.49
CA GLY A 255 -18.04 1.49 7.70
C GLY A 255 -16.62 1.96 8.03
N LEU A 256 -16.50 3.01 8.84
CA LEU A 256 -15.20 3.59 9.22
C LEU A 256 -14.35 2.65 10.10
N ARG A 257 -14.99 1.73 10.84
CA ARG A 257 -14.27 0.76 11.66
C ARG A 257 -13.53 -0.26 10.76
N GLY A 258 -14.23 -0.85 9.80
CA GLY A 258 -13.62 -1.75 8.82
C GLY A 258 -12.56 -1.03 7.99
N HIS A 259 -12.84 0.20 7.56
CA HIS A 259 -11.90 1.07 6.87
C HIS A 259 -10.57 1.26 7.64
N ALA A 260 -10.62 1.51 8.93
CA ALA A 260 -9.41 1.63 9.74
C ALA A 260 -8.74 0.27 9.99
N GLU A 261 -9.54 -0.79 10.12
CA GLU A 261 -9.05 -2.13 10.47
C GLU A 261 -8.24 -2.76 9.33
N ILE A 262 -8.69 -2.66 8.08
CA ILE A 262 -7.97 -3.21 6.94
C ILE A 262 -6.56 -2.62 6.79
N ASN A 263 -6.41 -1.32 7.07
CA ASN A 263 -5.08 -0.71 7.09
C ASN A 263 -4.25 -1.14 8.29
N ARG A 264 -4.85 -1.12 9.49
CA ARG A 264 -4.13 -1.40 10.74
C ARG A 264 -3.61 -2.83 10.84
N LYS A 265 -4.38 -3.80 10.29
CA LYS A 265 -4.07 -5.24 10.37
C LYS A 265 -3.32 -5.78 9.16
N LEU A 266 -3.17 -5.01 8.10
CA LEU A 266 -2.41 -5.47 6.94
C LEU A 266 -0.96 -5.78 7.36
N GLY A 267 -0.49 -6.98 7.00
CA GLY A 267 0.79 -7.53 7.45
C GLY A 267 0.68 -8.43 8.70
N GLU A 268 -0.48 -8.48 9.38
CA GLU A 268 -0.73 -9.52 10.40
C GLU A 268 -0.97 -10.86 9.69
N PRO A 269 -0.31 -11.96 10.09
CA PRO A 269 -0.39 -13.26 9.39
C PRO A 269 -1.82 -13.82 9.29
N ASP A 270 -2.64 -13.58 10.31
CA ASP A 270 -4.01 -14.09 10.38
C ASP A 270 -5.04 -13.15 9.72
N TYR A 271 -4.61 -12.01 9.18
CA TYR A 271 -5.52 -11.09 8.52
C TYR A 271 -5.71 -11.46 7.04
N PRO A 272 -6.94 -11.72 6.57
CA PRO A 272 -7.16 -12.29 5.24
C PRO A 272 -6.58 -11.48 4.08
N ALA A 273 -6.55 -10.12 4.20
CA ALA A 273 -5.98 -9.27 3.17
C ALA A 273 -4.47 -9.45 3.01
N THR A 274 -3.77 -9.85 4.08
CA THR A 274 -2.31 -10.09 4.04
C THR A 274 -1.97 -11.19 3.06
N ALA A 275 -2.63 -12.34 3.16
CA ALA A 275 -2.37 -13.49 2.27
C ALA A 275 -2.65 -13.17 0.78
N LEU A 276 -3.70 -12.37 0.50
CA LEU A 276 -3.99 -11.96 -0.88
C LEU A 276 -2.91 -11.01 -1.42
N VAL A 277 -2.48 -10.04 -0.61
CA VAL A 277 -1.41 -9.09 -0.99
C VAL A 277 -0.11 -9.85 -1.23
N ASP A 278 0.26 -10.80 -0.36
CA ASP A 278 1.46 -11.63 -0.51
C ASP A 278 1.46 -12.41 -1.82
N ALA A 279 0.36 -13.11 -2.11
CA ALA A 279 0.22 -13.88 -3.35
C ALA A 279 0.29 -12.99 -4.60
N TRP A 280 -0.30 -11.81 -4.52
CA TRP A 280 -0.30 -10.86 -5.62
C TRP A 280 1.07 -10.23 -5.84
N LEU A 281 1.77 -9.80 -4.78
CA LEU A 281 3.14 -9.28 -4.85
C LEU A 281 4.10 -10.32 -5.45
N ALA A 282 4.03 -11.57 -4.97
CA ALA A 282 4.85 -12.66 -5.51
C ALA A 282 4.64 -12.85 -7.02
N LYS A 283 3.37 -12.78 -7.47
CA LYS A 283 3.01 -12.92 -8.90
C LYS A 283 3.49 -11.72 -9.73
N VAL A 284 3.37 -10.50 -9.23
CA VAL A 284 3.75 -9.28 -9.95
C VAL A 284 5.26 -9.15 -10.05
N PHE A 285 5.99 -9.45 -8.98
CA PHE A 285 7.45 -9.37 -8.97
C PHE A 285 8.18 -10.56 -9.63
N ALA A 286 7.47 -11.62 -10.02
CA ALA A 286 8.02 -12.74 -10.77
C ALA A 286 8.07 -12.51 -12.29
N ASN A 287 7.38 -11.49 -12.79
CA ASN A 287 7.38 -11.10 -14.22
C ASN A 287 8.46 -10.05 -14.45
#